data_e91af7f111f75e0134d70db69cfa8a02
#
_entry.id   e91af7f111f75e0134d70db69cfa8a02
#
_cell.length_a   1.000
_cell.length_b   1.000
_cell.length_c   1.000
_cell.angle_alpha   90.00
_cell.angle_beta   90.00
_cell.angle_gamma   90.00
#
_symmetry.space_group_name_H-M   'P 1'
#
loop_
_entity.id
_entity.type
_entity.pdbx_description
1 polymer ?
#
loop_
_entity_poly.entity_id
_entity_poly.type
_entity_poly.pdbx_seq_one_letter_code
_entity_poly.pdbx_strand_id
1 'polypeptide(L)'
;MLGTAQYPSPAILAAAFQQSAASVATVSVRRESAGERAGEGFWKLIRELNVQILPNTAGCHSAAEAVTTAKMARELFETDWIKLEVIGHTDSLQPDPFGLVDAAQTLCRDGFKVFPYTTEDLVLADRLLDAGCEVLMPWGAPIGSGLGLVNKYGLRSLRAQFADVPMVIDAGLGVPSQAAEAMEMGFDAVLLNTAVARAGDPVAMAVAFAKAIEAGKTARSADPMEPRDMAAPSTPLIGKAFLQ
;
A
#
# COMPACT_ATOMS: atom_id res chain seq x y z
N MET A 1 6.55 0.07 -1.11
CA MET A 1 6.21 -1.06 -2.00
C MET A 1 5.80 -0.52 -3.37
N LEU A 2 6.14 -1.22 -4.46
CA LEU A 2 5.71 -0.85 -5.82
C LEU A 2 5.00 -2.01 -6.51
N GLY A 3 3.94 -1.69 -7.27
CA GLY A 3 3.34 -2.60 -8.23
C GLY A 3 4.16 -2.67 -9.52
N THR A 4 4.02 -3.76 -10.25
CA THR A 4 4.75 -4.00 -11.50
C THR A 4 3.92 -3.73 -12.75
N ALA A 5 2.69 -3.26 -12.58
CA ALA A 5 1.73 -3.09 -13.66
C ALA A 5 1.85 -1.73 -14.36
N GLN A 6 1.55 -1.72 -15.67
CA GLN A 6 1.32 -0.52 -16.48
C GLN A 6 2.55 0.38 -16.75
N TYR A 7 3.76 -0.06 -16.43
CA TYR A 7 4.96 0.68 -16.85
C TYR A 7 5.13 0.64 -18.37
N PRO A 8 5.67 1.72 -18.97
CA PRO A 8 5.87 1.79 -20.43
C PRO A 8 6.85 0.73 -20.97
N SER A 9 7.81 0.29 -20.16
CA SER A 9 8.76 -0.77 -20.52
C SER A 9 9.37 -1.46 -19.30
N PRO A 10 9.91 -2.69 -19.46
CA PRO A 10 10.66 -3.38 -18.41
C PRO A 10 11.86 -2.57 -17.88
N ALA A 11 12.55 -1.85 -18.74
CA ALA A 11 13.69 -1.02 -18.34
C ALA A 11 13.28 0.14 -17.40
N ILE A 12 12.14 0.79 -17.69
CA ILE A 12 11.59 1.85 -16.83
C ILE A 12 11.13 1.28 -15.50
N LEU A 13 10.49 0.11 -15.50
CA LEU A 13 10.12 -0.61 -14.28
C LEU A 13 11.36 -0.86 -13.41
N ALA A 14 12.42 -1.46 -13.99
CA ALA A 14 13.65 -1.73 -13.26
C ALA A 14 14.28 -0.46 -12.67
N ALA A 15 14.37 0.61 -13.47
CA ALA A 15 14.92 1.88 -13.02
C ALA A 15 14.09 2.52 -11.88
N ALA A 16 12.76 2.43 -11.94
CA ALA A 16 11.88 2.93 -10.88
C ALA A 16 12.12 2.19 -9.55
N PHE A 17 12.24 0.86 -9.58
CA PHE A 17 12.59 0.07 -8.38
C PHE A 17 13.97 0.43 -7.83
N GLN A 18 14.98 0.42 -8.69
CA GLN A 18 16.36 0.68 -8.26
C GLN A 18 16.55 2.08 -7.67
N GLN A 19 15.97 3.11 -8.30
CA GLN A 19 16.18 4.49 -7.87
C GLN A 19 15.28 4.90 -6.67
N SER A 20 14.14 4.24 -6.48
CA SER A 20 13.29 4.47 -5.30
C SER A 20 13.66 3.62 -4.10
N ALA A 21 14.57 2.67 -4.23
CA ALA A 21 14.91 1.69 -3.21
C ALA A 21 13.67 0.92 -2.68
N ALA A 22 12.68 0.70 -3.53
CA ALA A 22 11.50 -0.09 -3.17
C ALA A 22 11.93 -1.54 -2.88
N SER A 23 11.54 -2.06 -1.73
CA SER A 23 11.96 -3.37 -1.23
C SER A 23 10.96 -4.51 -1.49
N VAL A 24 9.74 -4.17 -1.91
CA VAL A 24 8.67 -5.14 -2.18
C VAL A 24 8.03 -4.84 -3.54
N ALA A 25 7.91 -5.89 -4.37
CA ALA A 25 7.24 -5.85 -5.67
C ALA A 25 5.91 -6.60 -5.61
N THR A 26 4.78 -5.95 -5.95
CA THR A 26 3.52 -6.69 -6.13
C THR A 26 3.37 -7.15 -7.58
N VAL A 27 2.96 -8.40 -7.73
CA VAL A 27 2.81 -9.07 -9.03
C VAL A 27 1.46 -9.77 -9.12
N SER A 28 0.88 -9.85 -10.33
CA SER A 28 -0.40 -10.52 -10.56
C SER A 28 -0.20 -11.81 -11.34
N VAL A 29 -0.68 -12.94 -10.80
CA VAL A 29 -0.65 -14.25 -11.47
C VAL A 29 -1.39 -14.21 -12.80
N ARG A 30 -2.55 -13.56 -12.86
CA ARG A 30 -3.40 -13.51 -14.08
C ARG A 30 -2.73 -12.84 -15.28
N ARG A 31 -1.84 -11.90 -15.04
CA ARG A 31 -1.14 -11.19 -16.11
C ARG A 31 -0.05 -12.04 -16.73
N GLU A 32 0.60 -12.86 -15.92
CA GLU A 32 1.77 -13.63 -16.33
C GLU A 32 1.42 -14.93 -17.08
N SER A 33 0.19 -15.41 -16.90
CA SER A 33 -0.30 -16.59 -17.64
C SER A 33 -0.69 -16.31 -19.09
N ALA A 34 -0.70 -15.05 -19.54
CA ALA A 34 -1.20 -14.65 -20.86
C ALA A 34 -0.19 -14.77 -22.01
N GLY A 35 1.05 -15.22 -21.79
CA GLY A 35 2.02 -15.42 -22.88
C GLY A 35 3.36 -15.99 -22.43
N GLU A 36 3.67 -17.22 -22.84
CA GLU A 36 4.85 -17.98 -22.40
C GLU A 36 6.21 -17.28 -22.60
N ARG A 37 6.39 -16.53 -23.68
CA ARG A 37 7.67 -15.85 -23.97
C ARG A 37 7.81 -14.48 -23.29
N ALA A 38 6.71 -13.77 -23.05
CA ALA A 38 6.71 -12.50 -22.34
C ALA A 38 6.91 -12.72 -20.83
N GLY A 39 6.40 -13.84 -20.30
CA GLY A 39 6.53 -14.24 -18.90
C GLY A 39 7.99 -14.48 -18.47
N GLU A 40 8.77 -15.22 -19.22
CA GLU A 40 10.17 -15.55 -18.87
C GLU A 40 11.05 -14.30 -18.71
N GLY A 41 10.93 -13.33 -19.62
CA GLY A 41 11.67 -12.07 -19.57
C GLY A 41 11.29 -11.21 -18.36
N PHE A 42 10.00 -11.17 -18.03
CA PHE A 42 9.49 -10.45 -16.89
C PHE A 42 9.97 -11.09 -15.56
N TRP A 43 9.90 -12.42 -15.46
CA TRP A 43 10.38 -13.15 -14.28
C TRP A 43 11.87 -13.02 -14.05
N LYS A 44 12.65 -13.02 -15.11
CA LYS A 44 14.08 -12.75 -15.03
C LYS A 44 14.32 -11.36 -14.45
N LEU A 45 13.61 -10.35 -14.96
CA LEU A 45 13.69 -8.97 -14.48
C LEU A 45 13.34 -8.87 -12.98
N ILE A 46 12.21 -9.45 -12.55
CA ILE A 46 11.79 -9.39 -11.15
C ILE A 46 12.81 -10.04 -10.21
N ARG A 47 13.39 -11.18 -10.62
CA ARG A 47 14.47 -11.83 -9.86
C ARG A 47 15.74 -10.98 -9.78
N GLU A 48 16.09 -10.28 -10.87
CA GLU A 48 17.25 -9.39 -10.90
C GLU A 48 17.10 -8.15 -10.03
N LEU A 49 15.87 -7.72 -9.71
CA LEU A 49 15.62 -6.61 -8.79
C LEU A 49 15.98 -6.94 -7.33
N ASN A 50 16.09 -8.22 -6.98
CA ASN A 50 16.41 -8.69 -5.63
C ASN A 50 15.52 -8.06 -4.54
N VAL A 51 14.21 -8.02 -4.79
CA VAL A 51 13.17 -7.50 -3.89
C VAL A 51 12.26 -8.61 -3.41
N GLN A 52 11.61 -8.41 -2.26
CA GLN A 52 10.58 -9.35 -1.79
C GLN A 52 9.38 -9.33 -2.74
N ILE A 53 8.92 -10.49 -3.16
CA ILE A 53 7.73 -10.62 -4.01
C ILE A 53 6.50 -10.74 -3.13
N LEU A 54 5.48 -9.95 -3.42
CA LEU A 54 4.15 -9.99 -2.83
C LEU A 54 3.14 -10.21 -3.96
N PRO A 55 2.82 -11.48 -4.30
CA PRO A 55 1.79 -11.78 -5.28
C PRO A 55 0.43 -11.26 -4.83
N ASN A 56 -0.47 -10.99 -5.78
CA ASN A 56 -1.82 -10.55 -5.46
C ASN A 56 -2.89 -11.42 -6.16
N THR A 57 -4.09 -11.39 -5.59
CA THR A 57 -5.28 -12.03 -6.13
C THR A 57 -6.16 -11.04 -6.91
N ALA A 58 -5.55 -10.04 -7.53
CA ALA A 58 -6.24 -8.97 -8.25
C ALA A 58 -7.26 -9.51 -9.28
N GLY A 59 -8.45 -8.93 -9.26
CA GLY A 59 -9.55 -9.30 -10.15
C GLY A 59 -10.28 -10.58 -9.74
N CYS A 60 -10.09 -11.12 -8.53
CA CYS A 60 -10.95 -12.15 -7.96
C CYS A 60 -12.21 -11.51 -7.36
N HIS A 61 -13.37 -12.12 -7.62
CA HIS A 61 -14.67 -11.66 -7.17
C HIS A 61 -15.33 -12.59 -6.13
N SER A 62 -14.62 -13.63 -5.72
CA SER A 62 -15.07 -14.54 -4.66
C SER A 62 -13.90 -15.05 -3.83
N ALA A 63 -14.21 -15.47 -2.59
CA ALA A 63 -13.23 -16.09 -1.71
C ALA A 63 -12.58 -17.32 -2.34
N ALA A 64 -13.37 -18.18 -3.01
CA ALA A 64 -12.86 -19.39 -3.64
C ALA A 64 -11.87 -19.12 -4.78
N GLU A 65 -12.15 -18.11 -5.63
CA GLU A 65 -11.20 -17.68 -6.67
C GLU A 65 -9.91 -17.13 -6.06
N ALA A 66 -10.02 -16.28 -5.02
CA ALA A 66 -8.87 -15.68 -4.36
C ALA A 66 -7.99 -16.74 -3.70
N VAL A 67 -8.57 -17.72 -3.00
CA VAL A 67 -7.84 -18.85 -2.39
C VAL A 67 -7.13 -19.69 -3.45
N THR A 68 -7.81 -20.01 -4.54
CA THR A 68 -7.20 -20.77 -5.65
C THR A 68 -6.04 -20.00 -6.27
N THR A 69 -6.24 -18.70 -6.56
CA THR A 69 -5.20 -17.84 -7.12
C THR A 69 -4.00 -17.70 -6.17
N ALA A 70 -4.24 -17.58 -4.86
CA ALA A 70 -3.17 -17.51 -3.86
C ALA A 70 -2.33 -18.80 -3.82
N LYS A 71 -2.96 -19.98 -3.89
CA LYS A 71 -2.26 -21.27 -3.96
C LYS A 71 -1.40 -21.40 -5.22
N MET A 72 -1.93 -20.98 -6.36
CA MET A 72 -1.13 -20.91 -7.61
C MET A 72 0.04 -19.94 -7.48
N ALA A 73 -0.16 -18.80 -6.81
CA ALA A 73 0.90 -17.83 -6.58
C ALA A 73 2.02 -18.41 -5.69
N ARG A 74 1.69 -19.16 -4.64
CA ARG A 74 2.67 -19.81 -3.77
C ARG A 74 3.59 -20.72 -4.56
N GLU A 75 3.03 -21.57 -5.41
CA GLU A 75 3.81 -22.50 -6.25
C GLU A 75 4.68 -21.77 -7.27
N LEU A 76 4.13 -20.70 -7.89
CA LEU A 76 4.84 -19.98 -8.94
C LEU A 76 5.98 -19.10 -8.42
N PHE A 77 5.79 -18.47 -7.26
CA PHE A 77 6.70 -17.47 -6.70
C PHE A 77 7.51 -18.00 -5.50
N GLU A 78 7.25 -19.20 -5.05
CA GLU A 78 7.91 -19.83 -3.89
C GLU A 78 7.85 -18.92 -2.65
N THR A 79 6.66 -18.32 -2.39
CA THR A 79 6.45 -17.40 -1.26
C THR A 79 5.11 -17.65 -0.58
N ASP A 80 5.09 -17.54 0.76
CA ASP A 80 3.85 -17.58 1.55
C ASP A 80 3.18 -16.22 1.69
N TRP A 81 3.79 -15.16 1.16
CA TRP A 81 3.20 -13.82 1.16
C TRP A 81 2.14 -13.70 0.08
N ILE A 82 1.00 -13.10 0.42
CA ILE A 82 -0.09 -12.86 -0.52
C ILE A 82 -0.82 -11.56 -0.20
N LYS A 83 -0.91 -10.65 -1.18
CA LYS A 83 -1.84 -9.53 -1.12
C LYS A 83 -3.21 -10.04 -1.55
N LEU A 84 -4.12 -10.13 -0.58
CA LEU A 84 -5.45 -10.68 -0.79
C LEU A 84 -6.43 -9.59 -1.23
N GLU A 85 -6.98 -9.75 -2.41
CA GLU A 85 -8.05 -8.93 -2.96
C GLU A 85 -9.26 -9.83 -3.26
N VAL A 86 -10.44 -9.46 -2.76
CA VAL A 86 -11.75 -10.00 -3.15
C VAL A 86 -12.62 -8.80 -3.48
N ILE A 87 -12.94 -8.60 -4.76
CA ILE A 87 -13.62 -7.39 -5.24
C ILE A 87 -15.12 -7.58 -5.16
N GLY A 88 -15.79 -6.73 -4.36
CA GLY A 88 -17.23 -6.72 -4.19
C GLY A 88 -17.97 -5.79 -5.15
N HIS A 89 -17.35 -4.69 -5.58
CA HIS A 89 -17.96 -3.72 -6.47
C HIS A 89 -17.08 -3.40 -7.66
N THR A 90 -17.53 -3.71 -8.85
CA THR A 90 -16.73 -3.68 -10.08
C THR A 90 -16.22 -2.29 -10.46
N ASP A 91 -17.05 -1.24 -10.30
CA ASP A 91 -16.69 0.11 -10.76
C ASP A 91 -15.78 0.86 -9.78
N SER A 92 -15.94 0.62 -8.47
CA SER A 92 -15.11 1.24 -7.42
C SER A 92 -13.93 0.38 -7.01
N LEU A 93 -13.90 -0.89 -7.39
CA LEU A 93 -12.95 -1.90 -6.94
C LEU A 93 -12.87 -2.00 -5.40
N GLN A 94 -14.01 -1.70 -4.75
CA GLN A 94 -14.15 -1.85 -3.31
C GLN A 94 -14.12 -3.33 -2.93
N PRO A 95 -13.41 -3.71 -1.85
CA PRO A 95 -13.37 -5.09 -1.42
C PRO A 95 -14.73 -5.58 -0.91
N ASP A 96 -15.02 -6.86 -1.14
CA ASP A 96 -16.13 -7.58 -0.49
C ASP A 96 -15.70 -7.92 0.95
N PRO A 97 -16.30 -7.31 1.98
CA PRO A 97 -15.86 -7.53 3.35
C PRO A 97 -16.08 -8.97 3.82
N PHE A 98 -17.12 -9.64 3.35
CA PHE A 98 -17.44 -11.02 3.74
C PHE A 98 -16.52 -12.02 3.06
N GLY A 99 -16.42 -11.97 1.74
CA GLY A 99 -15.52 -12.83 0.98
C GLY A 99 -14.05 -12.62 1.34
N LEU A 100 -13.65 -11.40 1.71
CA LEU A 100 -12.31 -11.09 2.16
C LEU A 100 -11.96 -11.82 3.47
N VAL A 101 -12.84 -11.77 4.48
CA VAL A 101 -12.64 -12.47 5.75
C VAL A 101 -12.61 -13.98 5.57
N ASP A 102 -13.53 -14.54 4.78
CA ASP A 102 -13.58 -15.99 4.50
C ASP A 102 -12.30 -16.48 3.81
N ALA A 103 -11.82 -15.74 2.82
CA ALA A 103 -10.57 -16.05 2.13
C ALA A 103 -9.35 -15.90 3.07
N ALA A 104 -9.28 -14.83 3.85
CA ALA A 104 -8.21 -14.57 4.81
C ALA A 104 -8.11 -15.70 5.83
N GLN A 105 -9.23 -16.12 6.43
CA GLN A 105 -9.28 -17.21 7.40
C GLN A 105 -8.77 -18.54 6.81
N THR A 106 -9.14 -18.83 5.57
CA THR A 106 -8.67 -20.04 4.87
C THR A 106 -7.18 -19.98 4.60
N LEU A 107 -6.68 -18.85 4.09
CA LEU A 107 -5.28 -18.68 3.72
C LEU A 107 -4.37 -18.64 4.95
N CYS A 108 -4.76 -17.95 6.02
CA CYS A 108 -3.98 -17.94 7.27
C CYS A 108 -3.86 -19.35 7.86
N ARG A 109 -4.94 -20.16 7.86
CA ARG A 109 -4.87 -21.58 8.29
C ARG A 109 -3.95 -22.42 7.40
N ASP A 110 -3.88 -22.09 6.10
CA ASP A 110 -3.00 -22.74 5.14
C ASP A 110 -1.54 -22.25 5.23
N GLY A 111 -1.22 -21.38 6.22
CA GLY A 111 0.12 -20.87 6.50
C GLY A 111 0.57 -19.69 5.65
N PHE A 112 -0.35 -19.00 4.95
CA PHE A 112 -0.02 -17.77 4.25
C PHE A 112 0.13 -16.59 5.21
N LYS A 113 1.03 -15.67 4.87
CA LYS A 113 1.11 -14.32 5.41
C LYS A 113 0.23 -13.41 4.55
N VAL A 114 -0.96 -13.13 5.04
CA VAL A 114 -2.01 -12.45 4.28
C VAL A 114 -1.91 -10.95 4.49
N PHE A 115 -1.85 -10.19 3.38
CA PHE A 115 -1.93 -8.74 3.31
C PHE A 115 -3.30 -8.36 2.74
N PRO A 116 -4.35 -8.18 3.56
CA PRO A 116 -5.72 -8.00 3.07
C PRO A 116 -5.97 -6.58 2.58
N TYR A 117 -6.29 -6.42 1.30
CA TYR A 117 -6.78 -5.16 0.76
C TYR A 117 -8.17 -4.87 1.32
N THR A 118 -8.28 -3.86 2.15
CA THR A 118 -9.48 -3.53 2.92
C THR A 118 -9.79 -2.04 2.91
N THR A 119 -10.86 -1.66 3.58
CA THR A 119 -11.20 -0.27 3.88
C THR A 119 -10.71 0.12 5.29
N GLU A 120 -11.03 1.34 5.72
CA GLU A 120 -10.76 1.86 7.06
C GLU A 120 -11.82 1.45 8.10
N ASP A 121 -12.61 0.41 7.83
CA ASP A 121 -13.64 -0.10 8.72
C ASP A 121 -13.04 -0.87 9.90
N LEU A 122 -13.29 -0.39 11.13
CA LEU A 122 -12.76 -0.98 12.37
C LEU A 122 -13.27 -2.40 12.62
N VAL A 123 -14.56 -2.66 12.31
CA VAL A 123 -15.16 -3.98 12.55
C VAL A 123 -14.58 -5.01 11.58
N LEU A 124 -14.36 -4.59 10.33
CA LEU A 124 -13.73 -5.46 9.34
C LEU A 124 -12.27 -5.72 9.71
N ALA A 125 -11.55 -4.72 10.20
CA ALA A 125 -10.17 -4.87 10.66
C ALA A 125 -10.06 -5.88 11.81
N ASP A 126 -10.92 -5.79 12.84
CA ASP A 126 -10.98 -6.78 13.92
C ASP A 126 -11.17 -8.20 13.38
N ARG A 127 -12.13 -8.38 12.46
CA ARG A 127 -12.41 -9.70 11.86
C ARG A 127 -11.25 -10.26 11.04
N LEU A 128 -10.49 -9.40 10.35
CA LEU A 128 -9.30 -9.81 9.61
C LEU A 128 -8.17 -10.24 10.55
N LEU A 129 -7.98 -9.53 11.66
CA LEU A 129 -7.01 -9.92 12.70
C LEU A 129 -7.42 -11.23 13.39
N ASP A 130 -8.69 -11.39 13.73
CA ASP A 130 -9.25 -12.63 14.27
C ASP A 130 -9.12 -13.82 13.29
N ALA A 131 -9.17 -13.55 11.99
CA ALA A 131 -8.91 -14.54 10.94
C ALA A 131 -7.44 -14.99 10.85
N GLY A 132 -6.53 -14.28 11.53
CA GLY A 132 -5.10 -14.58 11.60
C GLY A 132 -4.21 -13.67 10.73
N CYS A 133 -4.74 -12.57 10.19
CA CYS A 133 -3.90 -11.58 9.51
C CYS A 133 -3.01 -10.85 10.53
N GLU A 134 -1.73 -10.70 10.20
CA GLU A 134 -0.74 -10.00 11.04
C GLU A 134 -0.45 -8.58 10.54
N VAL A 135 -1.05 -8.18 9.43
CA VAL A 135 -0.91 -6.87 8.79
C VAL A 135 -2.25 -6.44 8.21
N LEU A 136 -2.50 -5.14 8.12
CA LEU A 136 -3.67 -4.58 7.45
C LEU A 136 -3.25 -3.71 6.27
N MET A 137 -4.04 -3.73 5.18
CA MET A 137 -3.80 -2.89 4.01
C MET A 137 -5.04 -2.04 3.69
N PRO A 138 -5.35 -1.03 4.53
CA PRO A 138 -6.46 -0.13 4.22
C PRO A 138 -6.16 0.74 3.00
N TRP A 139 -7.18 0.99 2.19
CA TRP A 139 -7.07 1.92 1.08
C TRP A 139 -7.00 3.39 1.50
N GLY A 140 -6.32 4.24 0.73
CA GLY A 140 -6.46 5.69 0.83
C GLY A 140 -7.71 6.18 0.09
N ALA A 141 -7.95 5.60 -1.10
CA ALA A 141 -9.09 5.84 -1.99
C ALA A 141 -9.22 4.65 -2.97
N PRO A 142 -10.25 4.60 -3.81
CA PRO A 142 -10.41 3.54 -4.81
C PRO A 142 -9.16 3.37 -5.70
N ILE A 143 -8.88 2.12 -6.07
CA ILE A 143 -7.71 1.75 -6.89
C ILE A 143 -7.64 2.62 -8.15
N GLY A 144 -6.48 3.23 -8.40
CA GLY A 144 -6.21 4.02 -9.60
C GLY A 144 -6.87 5.41 -9.64
N SER A 145 -7.58 5.83 -8.58
CA SER A 145 -8.28 7.12 -8.54
C SER A 145 -7.35 8.33 -8.35
N GLY A 146 -6.23 8.18 -7.65
CA GLY A 146 -5.31 9.29 -7.34
C GLY A 146 -5.87 10.34 -6.38
N LEU A 147 -6.99 10.04 -5.69
CA LEU A 147 -7.70 10.98 -4.80
C LEU A 147 -6.99 11.20 -3.45
N GLY A 148 -6.04 10.34 -3.10
CA GLY A 148 -5.29 10.43 -1.85
C GLY A 148 -6.00 9.78 -0.67
N LEU A 149 -5.89 10.38 0.52
CA LEU A 149 -6.48 9.87 1.75
C LEU A 149 -7.86 10.50 1.95
N VAL A 150 -8.91 9.90 1.38
CA VAL A 150 -10.26 10.50 1.35
C VAL A 150 -10.96 10.46 2.70
N ASN A 151 -10.78 9.41 3.50
CA ASN A 151 -11.34 9.30 4.85
C ASN A 151 -10.24 9.34 5.90
N LYS A 152 -9.63 10.50 6.08
CA LYS A 152 -8.55 10.70 7.06
C LYS A 152 -8.98 10.41 8.51
N TYR A 153 -10.24 10.64 8.85
CA TYR A 153 -10.76 10.31 10.16
C TYR A 153 -10.77 8.80 10.40
N GLY A 154 -11.34 8.03 9.47
CA GLY A 154 -11.37 6.56 9.56
C GLY A 154 -9.96 5.97 9.63
N LEU A 155 -9.04 6.45 8.80
CA LEU A 155 -7.65 6.01 8.79
C LEU A 155 -6.93 6.31 10.11
N ARG A 156 -7.12 7.51 10.71
CA ARG A 156 -6.57 7.81 12.03
C ARG A 156 -7.17 6.94 13.12
N SER A 157 -8.49 6.71 13.07
CA SER A 157 -9.19 5.84 14.04
C SER A 157 -8.67 4.42 13.97
N LEU A 158 -8.46 3.90 12.75
CA LEU A 158 -7.88 2.58 12.51
C LEU A 158 -6.46 2.48 13.12
N ARG A 159 -5.60 3.47 12.84
CA ARG A 159 -4.23 3.49 13.38
C ARG A 159 -4.21 3.61 14.91
N ALA A 160 -5.12 4.38 15.48
CA ALA A 160 -5.21 4.55 16.94
C ALA A 160 -5.69 3.27 17.64
N GLN A 161 -6.66 2.57 17.05
CA GLN A 161 -7.20 1.33 17.61
C GLN A 161 -6.18 0.19 17.57
N PHE A 162 -5.43 0.07 16.49
CA PHE A 162 -4.50 -1.05 16.25
C PHE A 162 -3.05 -0.53 16.19
N ALA A 163 -2.61 0.13 17.26
CA ALA A 163 -1.32 0.84 17.30
C ALA A 163 -0.10 -0.06 17.01
N ASP A 164 -0.16 -1.32 17.39
CA ASP A 164 0.95 -2.28 17.25
C ASP A 164 0.85 -3.15 15.99
N VAL A 165 -0.23 -3.03 15.20
CA VAL A 165 -0.41 -3.80 13.97
C VAL A 165 0.28 -3.09 12.82
N PRO A 166 1.17 -3.74 12.06
CA PRO A 166 1.72 -3.17 10.83
C PRO A 166 0.63 -2.82 9.83
N MET A 167 0.66 -1.59 9.28
CA MET A 167 -0.35 -1.11 8.34
C MET A 167 0.28 -0.50 7.10
N VAL A 168 -0.23 -0.89 5.94
CA VAL A 168 0.18 -0.38 4.63
C VAL A 168 -0.97 0.37 3.99
N ILE A 169 -0.83 1.64 3.68
CA ILE A 169 -1.80 2.33 2.82
C ILE A 169 -1.67 1.78 1.39
N ASP A 170 -2.76 1.19 0.91
CA ASP A 170 -2.84 0.60 -0.42
C ASP A 170 -3.88 1.34 -1.26
N ALA A 171 -3.53 1.63 -2.50
CA ALA A 171 -4.41 2.28 -3.48
C ALA A 171 -4.77 3.75 -3.21
N GLY A 172 -5.17 4.42 -4.27
CA GLY A 172 -5.73 5.77 -4.23
C GLY A 172 -4.73 6.91 -4.12
N LEU A 173 -3.46 6.65 -3.79
CA LEU A 173 -2.45 7.71 -3.75
C LEU A 173 -2.09 8.17 -5.17
N GLY A 174 -2.06 9.49 -5.39
CA GLY A 174 -1.79 10.10 -6.69
C GLY A 174 -0.52 10.95 -6.73
N VAL A 175 -0.13 11.55 -5.60
CA VAL A 175 1.03 12.45 -5.50
C VAL A 175 1.85 12.20 -4.24
N PRO A 176 3.15 12.54 -4.24
CA PRO A 176 4.07 12.27 -3.14
C PRO A 176 3.65 12.83 -1.77
N SER A 177 3.04 14.01 -1.73
CA SER A 177 2.55 14.62 -0.47
C SER A 177 1.54 13.75 0.28
N GLN A 178 0.72 12.98 -0.45
CA GLN A 178 -0.25 12.07 0.15
C GLN A 178 0.43 10.85 0.82
N ALA A 179 1.56 10.41 0.28
CA ALA A 179 2.38 9.39 0.92
C ALA A 179 3.09 9.93 2.16
N ALA A 180 3.60 11.17 2.13
CA ALA A 180 4.13 11.81 3.33
C ALA A 180 3.06 11.89 4.42
N GLU A 181 1.86 12.34 4.10
CA GLU A 181 0.73 12.42 5.04
C GLU A 181 0.37 11.05 5.64
N ALA A 182 0.38 9.98 4.84
CA ALA A 182 0.18 8.62 5.34
C ALA A 182 1.23 8.23 6.40
N MET A 183 2.50 8.53 6.13
CA MET A 183 3.58 8.25 7.08
C MET A 183 3.49 9.13 8.35
N GLU A 184 3.10 10.39 8.22
CA GLU A 184 2.87 11.30 9.34
C GLU A 184 1.71 10.82 10.23
N MET A 185 0.68 10.19 9.65
CA MET A 185 -0.41 9.55 10.39
C MET A 185 0.05 8.28 11.16
N GLY A 186 1.28 7.80 10.92
CA GLY A 186 1.85 6.63 11.60
C GLY A 186 1.63 5.30 10.88
N PHE A 187 1.29 5.30 9.59
CA PHE A 187 1.30 4.08 8.79
C PHE A 187 2.74 3.63 8.52
N ASP A 188 2.95 2.31 8.41
CA ASP A 188 4.29 1.72 8.34
C ASP A 188 4.84 1.70 6.92
N ALA A 189 3.96 1.67 5.91
CA ALA A 189 4.34 1.67 4.51
C ALA A 189 3.21 2.19 3.61
N VAL A 190 3.54 2.42 2.34
CA VAL A 190 2.58 2.65 1.27
C VAL A 190 2.87 1.72 0.09
N LEU A 191 1.81 1.30 -0.61
CA LEU A 191 1.91 0.57 -1.86
C LEU A 191 1.42 1.46 -3.01
N LEU A 192 2.28 1.62 -4.01
CA LEU A 192 2.07 2.48 -5.17
C LEU A 192 2.12 1.65 -6.45
N ASN A 193 1.29 1.98 -7.42
CA ASN A 193 1.40 1.44 -8.78
C ASN A 193 1.05 2.51 -9.81
N THR A 194 -0.23 2.80 -10.01
CA THR A 194 -0.74 3.66 -11.08
C THR A 194 -0.14 5.06 -11.04
N ALA A 195 -0.01 5.67 -9.87
CA ALA A 195 0.55 7.01 -9.69
C ALA A 195 2.00 7.12 -10.17
N VAL A 196 2.76 6.04 -10.05
CA VAL A 196 4.14 5.96 -10.53
C VAL A 196 4.16 5.55 -12.00
N ALA A 197 3.57 4.41 -12.35
CA ALA A 197 3.67 3.81 -13.67
C ALA A 197 3.07 4.67 -14.80
N ARG A 198 2.06 5.49 -14.50
CA ARG A 198 1.39 6.40 -15.43
C ARG A 198 1.86 7.85 -15.36
N ALA A 199 2.84 8.17 -14.54
CA ALA A 199 3.47 9.49 -14.55
C ALA A 199 4.17 9.75 -15.89
N GLY A 200 4.32 11.01 -16.27
CA GLY A 200 5.09 11.38 -17.45
C GLY A 200 6.56 10.92 -17.39
N ASP A 201 7.12 10.88 -16.17
CA ASP A 201 8.41 10.25 -15.85
C ASP A 201 8.22 9.32 -14.63
N PRO A 202 8.00 8.01 -14.84
CA PRO A 202 7.79 7.06 -13.76
C PRO A 202 8.98 6.92 -12.82
N VAL A 203 10.20 7.08 -13.32
CA VAL A 203 11.41 6.95 -12.50
C VAL A 203 11.54 8.13 -11.53
N ALA A 204 11.40 9.35 -12.05
CA ALA A 204 11.41 10.57 -11.23
C ALA A 204 10.25 10.56 -10.21
N MET A 205 9.06 10.07 -10.59
CA MET A 205 7.91 9.96 -9.69
C MET A 205 8.17 8.94 -8.58
N ALA A 206 8.76 7.78 -8.88
CA ALA A 206 9.13 6.79 -7.87
C ALA A 206 10.11 7.36 -6.84
N VAL A 207 11.12 8.11 -7.30
CA VAL A 207 12.09 8.82 -6.43
C VAL A 207 11.41 9.88 -5.58
N ALA A 208 10.47 10.65 -6.16
CA ALA A 208 9.73 11.68 -5.44
C ALA A 208 8.87 11.05 -4.30
N PHE A 209 8.20 9.95 -4.56
CA PHE A 209 7.46 9.21 -3.53
C PHE A 209 8.39 8.65 -2.45
N ALA A 210 9.54 8.10 -2.80
CA ALA A 210 10.51 7.60 -1.81
C ALA A 210 10.96 8.71 -0.85
N LYS A 211 11.30 9.90 -1.37
CA LYS A 211 11.67 11.06 -0.56
C LYS A 211 10.53 11.55 0.33
N ALA A 212 9.30 11.54 -0.17
CA ALA A 212 8.12 11.93 0.60
C ALA A 212 7.83 10.97 1.75
N ILE A 213 7.96 9.66 1.51
CA ILE A 213 7.83 8.62 2.54
C ILE A 213 8.88 8.82 3.65
N GLU A 214 10.14 9.06 3.27
CA GLU A 214 11.22 9.34 4.21
C GLU A 214 10.95 10.60 5.03
N ALA A 215 10.52 11.68 4.38
CA ALA A 215 10.17 12.93 5.03
C ALA A 215 9.02 12.76 6.04
N GLY A 216 7.92 12.09 5.65
CA GLY A 216 6.78 11.84 6.55
C GLY A 216 7.15 10.96 7.73
N LYS A 217 7.96 9.91 7.51
CA LYS A 217 8.50 9.07 8.60
C LYS A 217 9.36 9.87 9.58
N THR A 218 10.24 10.72 9.04
CA THR A 218 11.09 11.60 9.86
C THR A 218 10.27 12.60 10.65
N ALA A 219 9.28 13.24 10.01
CA ALA A 219 8.36 14.17 10.67
C ALA A 219 7.61 13.49 11.83
N ARG A 220 7.07 12.29 11.61
CA ARG A 220 6.40 11.50 12.64
C ARG A 220 7.31 11.22 13.82
N SER A 221 8.58 10.85 13.58
CA SER A 221 9.55 10.56 14.62
C SER A 221 10.01 11.82 15.39
N ALA A 222 9.85 12.98 14.78
CA ALA A 222 10.19 14.28 15.39
C ALA A 222 9.06 14.84 16.29
N ASP A 223 7.98 14.11 16.49
CA ASP A 223 6.84 14.49 17.31
C ASP A 223 6.26 15.86 16.91
N PRO A 224 5.48 15.95 15.81
CA PRO A 224 4.95 17.21 15.29
C PRO A 224 4.08 17.92 16.33
N MET A 225 4.13 19.25 16.34
CA MET A 225 3.26 20.04 17.19
C MET A 225 1.76 19.73 16.93
N GLU A 226 0.97 19.73 17.96
CA GLU A 226 -0.47 19.59 17.85
C GLU A 226 -1.10 20.77 17.08
N PRO A 227 -2.05 20.50 16.15
CA PRO A 227 -2.85 21.55 15.54
C PRO A 227 -3.63 22.36 16.60
N ARG A 228 -3.74 23.66 16.39
CA ARG A 228 -4.49 24.57 17.28
C ARG A 228 -5.48 25.38 16.46
N ASP A 229 -6.70 25.55 16.99
CA ASP A 229 -7.71 26.36 16.33
C ASP A 229 -7.39 27.87 16.41
N MET A 230 -6.65 28.28 17.45
CA MET A 230 -6.28 29.68 17.66
C MET A 230 -4.78 29.89 17.49
N ALA A 231 -4.43 31.06 16.96
CA ALA A 231 -3.04 31.47 16.81
C ALA A 231 -2.35 31.60 18.16
N ALA A 232 -1.11 31.12 18.24
CA ALA A 232 -0.20 31.36 19.37
C ALA A 232 1.01 32.16 18.88
N PRO A 233 1.34 33.32 19.51
CA PRO A 233 2.48 34.11 19.08
C PRO A 233 3.79 33.33 19.28
N SER A 234 4.60 33.25 18.23
CA SER A 234 5.92 32.59 18.27
C SER A 234 6.99 33.44 18.96
N THR A 235 6.75 34.77 19.04
CA THR A 235 7.63 35.70 19.73
C THR A 235 7.10 35.99 21.14
N PRO A 236 7.88 35.81 22.21
CA PRO A 236 7.46 36.13 23.56
C PRO A 236 7.04 37.60 23.67
N LEU A 237 5.92 37.87 24.36
CA LEU A 237 5.44 39.24 24.62
C LEU A 237 6.25 39.92 25.74
N ILE A 238 6.99 39.13 26.55
CA ILE A 238 7.82 39.60 27.64
C ILE A 238 9.25 39.80 27.13
N GLY A 239 9.85 40.93 27.42
CA GLY A 239 11.24 41.27 27.04
C GLY A 239 11.37 42.01 25.72
N LYS A 240 10.31 42.64 25.21
CA LYS A 240 10.45 43.62 24.11
C LYS A 240 11.35 44.75 24.56
N ALA A 241 12.42 45.02 23.79
CA ALA A 241 13.19 46.24 23.97
C ALA A 241 12.26 47.43 23.82
N PHE A 242 12.15 48.26 24.86
CA PHE A 242 11.52 49.56 24.73
C PHE A 242 12.51 50.43 23.95
N LEU A 243 12.24 50.71 22.70
CA LEU A 243 12.86 51.80 21.97
C LEU A 243 12.39 53.09 22.60
N GLN A 244 13.26 53.77 23.35
CA GLN A 244 13.08 55.14 23.82
C GLN A 244 13.24 56.11 22.65
#